data_15880dc51e23f48ae5bf5b364a96ef57
#
_entry.id   15880dc51e23f48ae5bf5b364a96ef57
#
_cell.length_a   1.000
_cell.length_b   1.000
_cell.length_c   1.000
_cell.angle_alpha   90.00
_cell.angle_beta   90.00
_cell.angle_gamma   90.00
#
_symmetry.space_group_name_H-M   'P 1'
#
loop_
_entity.id
_entity.type
_entity.pdbx_description
1 polymer ?
#
loop_
_entity_poly.entity_id
_entity_poly.type
_entity_poly.pdbx_seq_one_letter_code
_entity_poly.pdbx_strand_id
1 'polypeptide(L)'
;MISVCVATYNGEKFIREQIDSILCQLSSDDEIIVSDDGSTDGTIVIINCIGDKRIRIIEGPRKHSPTFNFENALKEAKGNYIFLADQDDVWKTNKVEVCMKWLQKYDCVVSDAEVTDSNLNPLYPSLYAIMQVRHGRIYNTIWKNGYTGCCMAFRRNVLNASMPFPKDIPMHDIWIGNVAAYKYNMKFIPDKLIMFRRHNETISCNGKGSKYSIWQQMKFRWSIIKNIVNLYI
;
A
#
# COMPACT_ATOMS: atom_id res chain seq x y z
N MET A 1 15.77 -10.61 -0.18
CA MET A 1 15.09 -10.17 -1.40
C MET A 1 13.81 -9.44 -1.01
N ILE A 2 13.61 -8.26 -1.54
CA ILE A 2 12.43 -7.40 -1.38
C ILE A 2 11.63 -7.42 -2.69
N SER A 3 10.31 -7.48 -2.61
CA SER A 3 9.41 -7.18 -3.72
C SER A 3 8.63 -5.90 -3.40
N VAL A 4 8.73 -4.89 -4.27
CA VAL A 4 7.89 -3.71 -4.21
C VAL A 4 6.75 -3.88 -5.21
N CYS A 5 5.52 -3.90 -4.72
CA CYS A 5 4.31 -4.01 -5.54
C CYS A 5 3.74 -2.61 -5.78
N VAL A 6 3.67 -2.22 -7.04
CA VAL A 6 3.13 -0.93 -7.49
C VAL A 6 1.86 -1.19 -8.29
N ALA A 7 0.76 -0.56 -7.89
CA ALA A 7 -0.47 -0.54 -8.68
C ALA A 7 -0.56 0.78 -9.46
N THR A 8 -0.69 0.69 -10.79
CA THR A 8 -0.76 1.89 -11.64
C THR A 8 -1.95 1.88 -12.59
N TYR A 9 -2.48 3.07 -12.84
CA TYR A 9 -3.50 3.38 -13.85
C TYR A 9 -3.44 4.88 -14.15
N ASN A 10 -3.08 5.27 -15.38
CA ASN A 10 -2.95 6.64 -15.84
C ASN A 10 -2.09 7.51 -14.89
N GLY A 11 -0.88 7.05 -14.58
CA GLY A 11 0.02 7.66 -13.61
C GLY A 11 1.16 8.47 -14.22
N GLU A 12 1.11 8.85 -15.51
CA GLU A 12 2.21 9.47 -16.25
C GLU A 12 2.86 10.67 -15.55
N LYS A 13 2.07 11.43 -14.78
CA LYS A 13 2.53 12.66 -14.12
C LYS A 13 3.53 12.41 -12.99
N PHE A 14 3.44 11.25 -12.31
CA PHE A 14 4.11 11.01 -11.05
C PHE A 14 4.94 9.74 -11.02
N ILE A 15 4.61 8.76 -11.88
CA ILE A 15 5.16 7.40 -11.81
C ILE A 15 6.69 7.38 -11.91
N ARG A 16 7.31 8.28 -12.69
CA ARG A 16 8.75 8.38 -12.83
C ARG A 16 9.42 8.68 -11.49
N GLU A 17 8.94 9.71 -10.81
CA GLU A 17 9.51 10.16 -9.55
C GLU A 17 9.33 9.11 -8.45
N GLN A 18 8.17 8.44 -8.41
CA GLN A 18 7.91 7.34 -7.50
C GLN A 18 8.87 6.17 -7.74
N ILE A 19 9.01 5.69 -8.96
CA ILE A 19 9.90 4.56 -9.28
C ILE A 19 11.37 4.91 -8.96
N ASP A 20 11.84 6.09 -9.33
CA ASP A 20 13.21 6.55 -9.06
C ASP A 20 13.47 6.58 -7.52
N SER A 21 12.50 7.03 -6.72
CA SER A 21 12.59 7.07 -5.24
C SER A 21 12.65 5.67 -4.61
N ILE A 22 12.11 4.67 -5.26
CA ILE A 22 12.17 3.26 -4.84
C ILE A 22 13.50 2.65 -5.26
N LEU A 23 13.89 2.79 -6.52
CA LEU A 23 15.07 2.15 -7.11
C LEU A 23 16.36 2.49 -6.38
N CYS A 24 16.52 3.73 -5.90
CA CYS A 24 17.73 4.17 -5.19
C CYS A 24 17.95 3.45 -3.85
N GLN A 25 16.96 2.72 -3.33
CA GLN A 25 17.02 2.01 -2.06
C GLN A 25 17.07 0.49 -2.21
N LEU A 26 16.90 -0.03 -3.43
CA LEU A 26 16.84 -1.47 -3.70
C LEU A 26 18.20 -2.01 -4.13
N SER A 27 18.50 -3.23 -3.69
CA SER A 27 19.65 -4.01 -4.13
C SER A 27 19.42 -4.65 -5.50
N SER A 28 20.46 -5.22 -6.11
CA SER A 28 20.39 -5.89 -7.42
C SER A 28 19.44 -7.09 -7.46
N ASP A 29 19.22 -7.73 -6.31
CA ASP A 29 18.40 -8.93 -6.16
C ASP A 29 16.94 -8.64 -5.78
N ASP A 30 16.61 -7.36 -5.56
CA ASP A 30 15.25 -6.92 -5.27
C ASP A 30 14.47 -6.66 -6.56
N GLU A 31 13.15 -6.61 -6.48
CA GLU A 31 12.29 -6.40 -7.66
C GLU A 31 11.23 -5.33 -7.42
N ILE A 32 10.82 -4.66 -8.48
CA ILE A 32 9.61 -3.83 -8.55
C ILE A 32 8.66 -4.49 -9.52
N ILE A 33 7.45 -4.80 -9.06
CA ILE A 33 6.37 -5.36 -9.87
C ILE A 33 5.34 -4.28 -10.07
N VAL A 34 5.23 -3.79 -11.28
CA VAL A 34 4.24 -2.79 -11.66
C VAL A 34 3.07 -3.50 -12.33
N SER A 35 1.91 -3.52 -11.67
CA SER A 35 0.67 -4.00 -12.25
C SER A 35 -0.10 -2.82 -12.85
N ASP A 36 -0.21 -2.79 -14.18
CA ASP A 36 -0.87 -1.71 -14.92
C ASP A 36 -2.31 -2.08 -15.27
N ASP A 37 -3.29 -1.38 -14.71
CA ASP A 37 -4.72 -1.67 -14.87
C ASP A 37 -5.32 -1.14 -16.19
N GLY A 38 -4.50 -1.04 -17.24
CA GLY A 38 -4.88 -0.62 -18.58
C GLY A 38 -4.72 0.87 -18.82
N SER A 39 -3.57 1.45 -18.45
CA SER A 39 -3.24 2.85 -18.72
C SER A 39 -3.32 3.18 -20.23
N THR A 40 -3.84 4.36 -20.53
CA THR A 40 -3.98 4.91 -21.89
C THR A 40 -3.13 6.16 -22.13
N ASP A 41 -2.43 6.63 -21.10
CA ASP A 41 -1.49 7.76 -21.11
C ASP A 41 -0.03 7.28 -21.30
N GLY A 42 0.94 8.14 -21.03
CA GLY A 42 2.37 7.85 -21.13
C GLY A 42 2.95 6.94 -20.04
N THR A 43 2.16 6.42 -19.10
CA THR A 43 2.63 5.65 -17.92
C THR A 43 3.60 4.54 -18.31
N ILE A 44 3.21 3.64 -19.19
CA ILE A 44 4.02 2.46 -19.58
C ILE A 44 5.27 2.87 -20.34
N VAL A 45 5.15 3.88 -21.19
CA VAL A 45 6.31 4.42 -21.95
C VAL A 45 7.35 4.97 -20.97
N ILE A 46 6.92 5.74 -19.98
CA ILE A 46 7.80 6.31 -18.94
C ILE A 46 8.52 5.22 -18.16
N ILE A 47 7.82 4.19 -17.70
CA ILE A 47 8.42 3.09 -16.93
C ILE A 47 9.43 2.32 -17.78
N ASN A 48 9.11 2.02 -19.03
CA ASN A 48 10.03 1.34 -19.95
C ASN A 48 11.29 2.18 -20.21
N CYS A 49 11.17 3.51 -20.33
CA CYS A 49 12.29 4.41 -20.50
C CYS A 49 13.26 4.47 -19.30
N ILE A 50 12.87 3.99 -18.11
CA ILE A 50 13.78 3.85 -16.97
C ILE A 50 14.85 2.80 -17.25
N GLY A 51 14.50 1.70 -17.92
CA GLY A 51 15.44 0.69 -18.39
C GLY A 51 16.11 -0.14 -17.28
N ASP A 52 15.58 -0.15 -16.05
CA ASP A 52 16.16 -0.90 -14.94
C ASP A 52 15.63 -2.35 -14.92
N LYS A 53 16.54 -3.32 -14.91
CA LYS A 53 16.24 -4.76 -14.95
C LYS A 53 15.44 -5.28 -13.74
N ARG A 54 15.42 -4.52 -12.63
CA ARG A 54 14.65 -4.85 -11.43
C ARG A 54 13.16 -4.57 -11.59
N ILE A 55 12.77 -3.81 -12.62
CA ILE A 55 11.37 -3.48 -12.91
C ILE A 55 10.77 -4.56 -13.81
N ARG A 56 9.62 -5.06 -13.41
CA ARG A 56 8.80 -5.96 -14.20
C ARG A 56 7.38 -5.42 -14.28
N ILE A 57 6.95 -5.07 -15.50
CA ILE A 57 5.58 -4.63 -15.78
C ILE A 57 4.75 -5.86 -16.11
N ILE A 58 3.57 -5.93 -15.49
CA ILE A 58 2.57 -6.98 -15.77
C ILE A 58 1.23 -6.33 -16.12
N GLU A 59 0.46 -6.99 -16.96
CA GLU A 59 -0.89 -6.56 -17.27
C GLU A 59 -1.79 -6.72 -16.06
N GLY A 60 -2.48 -5.67 -15.66
CA GLY A 60 -3.44 -5.64 -14.58
C GLY A 60 -4.80 -6.22 -14.98
N PRO A 61 -5.71 -6.39 -14.03
CA PRO A 61 -7.01 -7.06 -14.26
C PRO A 61 -8.04 -6.24 -15.05
N ARG A 62 -7.71 -4.98 -15.41
CA ARG A 62 -8.59 -4.03 -16.13
C ARG A 62 -9.94 -3.81 -15.44
N LYS A 63 -9.89 -3.74 -14.10
CA LYS A 63 -11.09 -3.54 -13.26
C LYS A 63 -11.21 -2.13 -12.69
N HIS A 64 -10.23 -1.26 -12.97
CA HIS A 64 -10.12 0.09 -12.41
C HIS A 64 -10.28 0.09 -10.89
N SER A 65 -9.64 -0.90 -10.25
CA SER A 65 -9.73 -1.12 -8.81
C SER A 65 -8.35 -1.35 -8.21
N PRO A 66 -7.89 -0.45 -7.32
CA PRO A 66 -6.62 -0.63 -6.63
C PRO A 66 -6.51 -1.99 -5.93
N THR A 67 -7.61 -2.47 -5.33
CA THR A 67 -7.63 -3.75 -4.61
C THR A 67 -7.22 -4.91 -5.51
N PHE A 68 -7.83 -5.03 -6.69
CA PHE A 68 -7.51 -6.13 -7.60
C PHE A 68 -6.17 -5.91 -8.31
N ASN A 69 -5.78 -4.68 -8.53
CA ASN A 69 -4.51 -4.35 -9.15
C ASN A 69 -3.33 -4.69 -8.21
N PHE A 70 -3.44 -4.36 -6.92
CA PHE A 70 -2.49 -4.82 -5.90
C PHE A 70 -2.50 -6.35 -5.74
N GLU A 71 -3.66 -7.00 -5.73
CA GLU A 71 -3.73 -8.46 -5.69
C GLU A 71 -2.94 -9.10 -6.84
N ASN A 72 -3.07 -8.54 -8.05
CA ASN A 72 -2.35 -9.01 -9.23
C ASN A 72 -0.83 -8.88 -9.06
N ALA A 73 -0.33 -7.72 -8.61
CA ALA A 73 1.09 -7.52 -8.32
C ALA A 73 1.60 -8.46 -7.22
N LEU A 74 0.84 -8.64 -6.15
CA LEU A 74 1.19 -9.46 -4.99
C LEU A 74 1.29 -10.95 -5.33
N LYS A 75 0.50 -11.47 -6.26
CA LYS A 75 0.60 -12.85 -6.78
C LYS A 75 1.96 -13.13 -7.41
N GLU A 76 2.54 -12.13 -8.02
CA GLU A 76 3.80 -12.22 -8.75
C GLU A 76 5.04 -11.96 -7.87
N ALA A 77 4.86 -11.45 -6.66
CA ALA A 77 5.93 -11.11 -5.76
C ALA A 77 6.73 -12.34 -5.30
N LYS A 78 8.07 -12.30 -5.40
CA LYS A 78 8.99 -13.41 -5.05
C LYS A 78 9.77 -13.14 -3.76
N GLY A 79 9.88 -11.90 -3.31
CA GLY A 79 10.66 -11.49 -2.15
C GLY A 79 10.11 -12.01 -0.82
N ASN A 80 10.97 -12.09 0.18
CA ASN A 80 10.60 -12.44 1.55
C ASN A 80 9.98 -11.25 2.31
N TYR A 81 10.22 -10.05 1.82
CA TYR A 81 9.69 -8.80 2.33
C TYR A 81 8.94 -8.09 1.21
N ILE A 82 7.75 -7.65 1.50
CA ILE A 82 6.83 -7.04 0.54
C ILE A 82 6.59 -5.59 0.96
N PHE A 83 6.70 -4.69 0.00
CA PHE A 83 6.36 -3.28 0.16
C PHE A 83 5.24 -2.93 -0.82
N LEU A 84 4.27 -2.16 -0.38
CA LEU A 84 3.26 -1.59 -1.27
C LEU A 84 3.63 -0.16 -1.62
N ALA A 85 3.34 0.24 -2.84
CA ALA A 85 3.55 1.61 -3.31
C ALA A 85 2.42 2.04 -4.24
N ASP A 86 1.85 3.22 -3.99
CA ASP A 86 0.96 3.89 -4.93
C ASP A 86 1.82 4.57 -6.01
N GLN A 87 1.22 4.89 -7.15
CA GLN A 87 1.94 5.43 -8.32
C GLN A 87 2.38 6.90 -8.17
N ASP A 88 1.86 7.61 -7.21
CA ASP A 88 1.85 9.08 -7.12
C ASP A 88 2.55 9.66 -5.89
N ASP A 89 3.10 8.81 -5.02
CA ASP A 89 3.86 9.20 -3.84
C ASP A 89 5.36 9.35 -4.14
N VAL A 90 6.16 9.70 -3.12
CA VAL A 90 7.62 9.63 -3.16
C VAL A 90 8.15 9.04 -1.86
N TRP A 91 9.00 8.01 -1.95
CA TRP A 91 9.64 7.42 -0.79
C TRP A 91 10.78 8.30 -0.27
N LYS A 92 10.87 8.45 1.05
CA LYS A 92 12.06 9.02 1.67
C LYS A 92 13.22 8.02 1.58
N THR A 93 14.44 8.54 1.46
CA THR A 93 15.65 7.76 1.16
C THR A 93 16.02 6.66 2.15
N ASN A 94 15.40 6.65 3.32
CA ASN A 94 15.63 5.68 4.39
C ASN A 94 14.46 4.71 4.62
N LYS A 95 13.44 4.70 3.74
CA LYS A 95 12.22 3.90 3.96
C LYS A 95 12.52 2.41 4.06
N VAL A 96 13.28 1.89 3.12
CA VAL A 96 13.62 0.46 3.12
C VAL A 96 14.41 0.10 4.38
N GLU A 97 15.46 0.85 4.71
CA GLU A 97 16.30 0.59 5.89
C GLU A 97 15.48 0.58 7.18
N VAL A 98 14.65 1.61 7.39
CA VAL A 98 13.84 1.73 8.61
C VAL A 98 12.81 0.62 8.70
N CYS A 99 12.06 0.36 7.62
CA CYS A 99 11.10 -0.73 7.61
C CYS A 99 11.76 -2.09 7.87
N MET A 100 12.93 -2.37 7.27
CA MET A 100 13.64 -3.62 7.47
C MET A 100 14.12 -3.80 8.92
N LYS A 101 14.54 -2.73 9.62
CA LYS A 101 14.85 -2.79 11.06
C LYS A 101 13.64 -3.18 11.89
N TRP A 102 12.49 -2.59 11.62
CA TRP A 102 11.25 -2.91 12.32
C TRP A 102 10.76 -4.33 12.00
N LEU A 103 10.90 -4.77 10.75
CA LEU A 103 10.52 -6.11 10.31
C LEU A 103 11.41 -7.22 10.92
N GLN A 104 12.49 -6.90 11.60
CA GLN A 104 13.22 -7.90 12.42
C GLN A 104 12.41 -8.35 13.64
N LYS A 105 11.51 -7.49 14.15
CA LYS A 105 10.71 -7.73 15.36
C LYS A 105 9.23 -7.95 15.07
N TYR A 106 8.75 -7.45 13.94
CA TYR A 106 7.33 -7.48 13.56
C TYR A 106 7.16 -8.14 12.20
N ASP A 107 5.99 -8.69 11.95
CA ASP A 107 5.66 -9.32 10.66
C ASP A 107 5.08 -8.31 9.67
N CYS A 108 4.49 -7.22 10.17
CA CYS A 108 3.98 -6.12 9.36
C CYS A 108 4.21 -4.79 10.08
N VAL A 109 4.60 -3.79 9.32
CA VAL A 109 4.70 -2.40 9.79
C VAL A 109 3.91 -1.47 8.87
N VAL A 110 3.32 -0.44 9.48
CA VAL A 110 2.70 0.68 8.78
C VAL A 110 3.41 1.93 9.25
N SER A 111 4.01 2.69 8.35
CA SER A 111 4.71 3.93 8.69
C SER A 111 3.77 5.14 8.67
N ASP A 112 4.17 6.22 9.30
CA ASP A 112 3.58 7.53 9.07
C ASP A 112 4.06 8.09 7.72
N ALA A 113 3.46 9.20 7.28
CA ALA A 113 3.83 9.92 6.08
C ALA A 113 3.71 11.43 6.31
N GLU A 114 4.49 12.22 5.59
CA GLU A 114 4.23 13.65 5.40
C GLU A 114 3.23 13.81 4.25
N VAL A 115 2.25 14.68 4.43
CA VAL A 115 1.26 14.97 3.39
C VAL A 115 1.68 16.20 2.61
N THR A 116 1.75 16.06 1.28
CA THR A 116 2.20 17.09 0.36
C THR A 116 1.15 17.40 -0.70
N ASP A 117 1.31 18.53 -1.39
CA ASP A 117 0.57 18.83 -2.62
C ASP A 117 1.17 18.08 -3.83
N SER A 118 0.64 18.35 -5.04
CA SER A 118 1.12 17.77 -6.30
C SER A 118 2.58 18.07 -6.61
N ASN A 119 3.15 19.14 -6.05
CA ASN A 119 4.52 19.59 -6.26
C ASN A 119 5.46 19.23 -5.09
N LEU A 120 5.01 18.37 -4.18
CA LEU A 120 5.71 17.95 -2.95
C LEU A 120 5.89 19.09 -1.91
N ASN A 121 5.17 20.20 -2.00
CA ASN A 121 5.14 21.20 -0.94
C ASN A 121 4.40 20.63 0.28
N PRO A 122 4.94 20.79 1.51
CA PRO A 122 4.31 20.25 2.71
C PRO A 122 2.93 20.86 2.97
N LEU A 123 1.91 20.03 3.15
CA LEU A 123 0.57 20.43 3.60
C LEU A 123 0.34 20.11 5.07
N TYR A 124 0.70 18.90 5.48
CA TYR A 124 0.56 18.44 6.87
C TYR A 124 1.76 17.57 7.27
N PRO A 125 2.26 17.74 8.51
CA PRO A 125 3.47 17.06 8.95
C PRO A 125 3.27 15.57 9.27
N SER A 126 2.03 15.07 9.34
CA SER A 126 1.73 13.69 9.70
C SER A 126 0.38 13.24 9.15
N LEU A 127 0.37 12.14 8.41
CA LEU A 127 -0.83 11.46 7.95
C LEU A 127 -1.58 10.83 9.13
N TYR A 128 -0.86 10.26 10.10
CA TYR A 128 -1.45 9.69 11.31
C TYR A 128 -2.24 10.72 12.11
N ALA A 129 -1.73 11.95 12.23
CA ALA A 129 -2.44 13.01 12.93
C ALA A 129 -3.76 13.37 12.24
N ILE A 130 -3.76 13.48 10.90
CA ILE A 130 -4.98 13.78 10.13
C ILE A 130 -5.98 12.63 10.22
N MET A 131 -5.50 11.41 10.04
CA MET A 131 -6.33 10.21 10.11
C MET A 131 -6.72 9.84 11.53
N GLN A 132 -6.13 10.46 12.55
CA GLN A 132 -6.30 10.10 13.96
C GLN A 132 -6.06 8.60 14.19
N VAL A 133 -4.97 8.09 13.63
CA VAL A 133 -4.63 6.67 13.70
C VAL A 133 -4.47 6.26 15.17
N ARG A 134 -5.10 5.16 15.55
CA ARG A 134 -4.98 4.58 16.88
C ARG A 134 -4.48 3.15 16.82
N HIS A 135 -3.73 2.75 17.85
CA HIS A 135 -3.28 1.39 17.98
C HIS A 135 -4.44 0.48 18.43
N GLY A 136 -4.32 -0.81 18.08
CA GLY A 136 -5.27 -1.84 18.52
C GLY A 136 -6.13 -2.40 17.38
N ARG A 137 -6.07 -3.73 17.25
CA ARG A 137 -6.75 -4.46 16.16
C ARG A 137 -8.26 -4.24 16.16
N ILE A 138 -8.91 -4.31 17.33
CA ILE A 138 -10.36 -4.15 17.45
C ILE A 138 -10.78 -2.74 16.99
N TYR A 139 -10.05 -1.71 17.42
CA TYR A 139 -10.34 -0.33 17.03
C TYR A 139 -10.28 -0.15 15.53
N ASN A 140 -9.20 -0.67 14.89
CA ASN A 140 -8.98 -0.55 13.45
C ASN A 140 -9.97 -1.38 12.61
N THR A 141 -10.50 -2.48 13.15
CA THR A 141 -11.50 -3.30 12.47
C THR A 141 -12.90 -2.69 12.55
N ILE A 142 -13.29 -2.20 13.75
CA ILE A 142 -14.68 -1.84 14.05
C ILE A 142 -14.92 -0.34 13.90
N TRP A 143 -14.00 0.50 14.35
CA TRP A 143 -14.25 1.94 14.49
C TRP A 143 -13.68 2.77 13.33
N LYS A 144 -12.37 2.80 13.22
CA LYS A 144 -11.69 3.65 12.24
C LYS A 144 -10.41 2.98 11.77
N ASN A 145 -10.35 2.67 10.51
CA ASN A 145 -9.19 2.08 9.88
C ASN A 145 -8.00 3.05 9.83
N GLY A 146 -6.84 2.61 10.29
CA GLY A 146 -5.57 3.33 10.22
C GLY A 146 -4.57 2.73 9.23
N TYR A 147 -4.95 1.64 8.55
CA TYR A 147 -4.07 1.00 7.57
C TYR A 147 -4.03 1.83 6.28
N THR A 148 -2.83 2.08 5.78
CA THR A 148 -2.59 2.82 4.54
C THR A 148 -1.62 2.02 3.69
N GLY A 149 -2.04 1.61 2.50
CA GLY A 149 -1.33 0.66 1.65
C GLY A 149 0.10 1.09 1.36
N CYS A 150 0.32 2.29 0.81
CA CYS A 150 1.65 2.80 0.46
C CYS A 150 2.61 2.93 1.66
N CYS A 151 2.06 2.96 2.89
CA CYS A 151 2.83 2.97 4.13
C CYS A 151 3.20 1.57 4.65
N MET A 152 2.70 0.50 4.02
CA MET A 152 2.86 -0.88 4.49
C MET A 152 4.14 -1.54 3.98
N ALA A 153 4.80 -2.26 4.90
CA ALA A 153 5.80 -3.27 4.58
C ALA A 153 5.57 -4.51 5.47
N PHE A 154 5.69 -5.71 4.90
CA PHE A 154 5.39 -6.94 5.62
C PHE A 154 6.19 -8.14 5.11
N ARG A 155 6.25 -9.19 5.93
CA ARG A 155 6.91 -10.44 5.61
C ARG A 155 6.03 -11.32 4.71
N ARG A 156 6.65 -12.27 4.02
CA ARG A 156 6.02 -13.28 3.15
C ARG A 156 4.90 -14.07 3.84
N ASN A 157 5.02 -14.38 5.12
CA ASN A 157 3.99 -15.10 5.87
C ASN A 157 2.66 -14.32 5.92
N VAL A 158 2.71 -12.99 6.07
CA VAL A 158 1.53 -12.13 6.02
C VAL A 158 0.90 -12.15 4.62
N LEU A 159 1.73 -12.05 3.56
CA LEU A 159 1.23 -12.17 2.18
C LEU A 159 0.50 -13.50 1.98
N ASN A 160 1.15 -14.62 2.32
CA ASN A 160 0.59 -15.95 2.12
C ASN A 160 -0.76 -16.14 2.84
N ALA A 161 -0.90 -15.57 4.05
CA ALA A 161 -2.15 -15.63 4.80
C ALA A 161 -3.23 -14.67 4.26
N SER A 162 -2.84 -13.64 3.53
CA SER A 162 -3.77 -12.67 2.94
C SER A 162 -4.31 -13.11 1.58
N MET A 163 -3.62 -14.04 0.92
CA MET A 163 -3.97 -14.46 -0.44
C MET A 163 -4.75 -15.77 -0.48
N PRO A 164 -5.67 -15.96 -1.45
CA PRO A 164 -6.23 -14.92 -2.33
C PRO A 164 -7.12 -13.93 -1.56
N PHE A 165 -7.29 -12.73 -2.08
CA PHE A 165 -8.17 -11.76 -1.44
C PHE A 165 -9.63 -12.22 -1.49
N PRO A 166 -10.39 -12.13 -0.39
CA PRO A 166 -11.83 -12.34 -0.41
C PRO A 166 -12.51 -11.32 -1.35
N LYS A 167 -13.52 -11.78 -2.10
CA LYS A 167 -14.17 -10.97 -3.14
C LYS A 167 -14.91 -9.73 -2.60
N ASP A 168 -15.27 -9.74 -1.34
CA ASP A 168 -16.13 -8.76 -0.69
C ASP A 168 -15.36 -7.78 0.22
N ILE A 169 -14.03 -7.79 0.18
CA ILE A 169 -13.24 -6.84 0.97
C ILE A 169 -13.33 -5.41 0.43
N PRO A 170 -13.33 -4.39 1.30
CA PRO A 170 -13.44 -3.00 0.86
C PRO A 170 -12.18 -2.50 0.14
N MET A 171 -10.99 -2.83 0.68
CA MET A 171 -9.68 -2.39 0.17
C MET A 171 -8.59 -3.40 0.57
N HIS A 172 -7.54 -3.48 -0.24
CA HIS A 172 -6.40 -4.38 -0.03
C HIS A 172 -5.66 -4.13 1.28
N ASP A 173 -5.41 -2.86 1.60
CA ASP A 173 -4.69 -2.43 2.79
C ASP A 173 -5.45 -2.72 4.08
N ILE A 174 -6.77 -2.51 4.08
CA ILE A 174 -7.65 -2.88 5.20
C ILE A 174 -7.59 -4.40 5.43
N TRP A 175 -7.63 -5.18 4.36
CA TRP A 175 -7.57 -6.64 4.46
C TRP A 175 -6.22 -7.11 4.99
N ILE A 176 -5.11 -6.75 4.34
CA ILE A 176 -3.76 -7.14 4.74
C ILE A 176 -3.45 -6.69 6.17
N GLY A 177 -3.80 -5.45 6.52
CA GLY A 177 -3.59 -4.90 7.86
C GLY A 177 -4.35 -5.67 8.94
N ASN A 178 -5.59 -6.08 8.67
CA ASN A 178 -6.36 -6.91 9.61
C ASN A 178 -5.79 -8.33 9.70
N VAL A 179 -5.41 -8.98 8.59
CA VAL A 179 -4.72 -10.29 8.63
C VAL A 179 -3.47 -10.20 9.48
N ALA A 180 -2.63 -9.18 9.26
CA ALA A 180 -1.43 -8.95 10.06
C ALA A 180 -1.73 -8.73 11.55
N ALA A 181 -2.77 -7.96 11.88
CA ALA A 181 -3.11 -7.63 13.26
C ALA A 181 -3.73 -8.81 14.04
N TYR A 182 -4.40 -9.73 13.36
CA TYR A 182 -5.07 -10.86 14.01
C TYR A 182 -4.22 -12.14 14.03
N LYS A 183 -3.42 -12.40 13.00
CA LYS A 183 -2.60 -13.65 12.91
C LYS A 183 -1.13 -13.45 13.23
N TYR A 184 -0.63 -12.22 13.23
CA TYR A 184 0.79 -11.92 13.32
C TYR A 184 1.04 -10.72 14.23
N ASN A 185 2.33 -10.34 14.36
CA ASN A 185 2.73 -9.14 15.10
C ASN A 185 2.83 -7.95 14.13
N MET A 186 1.94 -6.97 14.29
CA MET A 186 2.00 -5.74 13.50
C MET A 186 2.23 -4.51 14.35
N LYS A 187 2.83 -3.49 13.73
CA LYS A 187 3.17 -2.23 14.42
C LYS A 187 2.89 -1.03 13.52
N PHE A 188 2.19 -0.03 14.05
CA PHE A 188 2.23 1.33 13.52
C PHE A 188 3.51 2.00 14.03
N ILE A 189 4.38 2.44 13.12
CA ILE A 189 5.66 3.07 13.45
C ILE A 189 5.58 4.58 13.22
N PRO A 190 6.21 5.40 14.08
CA PRO A 190 6.09 6.87 13.99
C PRO A 190 6.93 7.49 12.88
N ASP A 191 7.78 6.68 12.24
CA ASP A 191 8.69 7.14 11.20
C ASP A 191 7.90 7.59 9.97
N LYS A 192 8.15 8.81 9.50
CA LYS A 192 7.52 9.37 8.30
C LYS A 192 8.40 9.04 7.10
N LEU A 193 8.01 8.02 6.36
CA LEU A 193 8.84 7.39 5.34
C LEU A 193 8.38 7.67 3.91
N ILE A 194 7.32 8.45 3.75
CA ILE A 194 6.71 8.79 2.46
C ILE A 194 6.36 10.28 2.45
N MET A 195 6.53 10.91 1.33
CA MET A 195 5.83 12.12 0.94
C MET A 195 4.54 11.71 0.23
N PHE A 196 3.44 11.71 1.01
CA PHE A 196 2.12 11.29 0.55
C PHE A 196 1.47 12.44 -0.23
N ARG A 197 1.34 12.24 -1.53
CA ARG A 197 0.88 13.28 -2.44
C ARG A 197 -0.65 13.37 -2.46
N ARG A 198 -1.15 14.59 -2.35
CA ARG A 198 -2.58 14.91 -2.52
C ARG A 198 -2.79 15.72 -3.77
N HIS A 199 -3.62 15.20 -4.65
CA HIS A 199 -4.09 15.86 -5.86
C HIS A 199 -5.55 15.51 -6.14
N ASN A 200 -6.17 16.11 -7.16
CA ASN A 200 -7.61 15.96 -7.42
C ASN A 200 -8.04 14.53 -7.76
N GLU A 201 -7.14 13.70 -8.25
CA GLU A 201 -7.39 12.31 -8.67
C GLU A 201 -7.12 11.30 -7.55
N THR A 202 -6.67 11.74 -6.37
CA THR A 202 -6.38 10.85 -5.24
C THR A 202 -7.64 10.14 -4.76
N ILE A 203 -7.63 8.80 -4.76
CA ILE A 203 -8.77 7.96 -4.37
C ILE A 203 -9.03 8.05 -2.86
N SER A 204 -8.00 8.27 -2.06
CA SER A 204 -8.05 8.30 -0.60
C SER A 204 -8.93 9.42 -0.06
N CYS A 205 -9.72 9.12 0.98
CA CYS A 205 -10.54 10.13 1.66
C CYS A 205 -9.66 11.17 2.34
N ASN A 206 -9.82 12.42 1.93
CA ASN A 206 -9.05 13.60 2.34
C ASN A 206 -9.27 14.05 3.81
N GLY A 207 -9.40 13.15 4.78
CA GLY A 207 -9.67 13.54 6.18
C GLY A 207 -11.06 14.15 6.42
N LYS A 208 -11.80 14.47 5.37
CA LYS A 208 -13.23 14.80 5.41
C LYS A 208 -13.96 13.47 5.41
N GLY A 209 -14.80 13.18 6.33
CA GLY A 209 -15.52 11.94 6.62
C GLY A 209 -15.68 10.92 5.47
N SER A 210 -16.10 9.72 5.78
CA SER A 210 -16.23 8.63 4.79
C SER A 210 -17.18 9.03 3.65
N LYS A 211 -16.79 8.75 2.40
CA LYS A 211 -17.67 8.87 1.22
C LYS A 211 -18.80 7.83 1.22
N TYR A 212 -18.70 6.83 2.10
CA TYR A 212 -19.62 5.70 2.18
C TYR A 212 -20.71 5.94 3.22
N SER A 213 -21.93 5.51 2.91
CA SER A 213 -23.06 5.51 3.86
C SER A 213 -22.75 4.63 5.08
N ILE A 214 -23.43 4.86 6.21
CA ILE A 214 -23.27 4.07 7.42
C ILE A 214 -23.49 2.57 7.13
N TRP A 215 -24.50 2.24 6.32
CA TRP A 215 -24.81 0.86 5.93
C TRP A 215 -23.66 0.21 5.13
N GLN A 216 -23.06 0.95 4.20
CA GLN A 216 -21.90 0.47 3.44
C GLN A 216 -20.69 0.25 4.37
N GLN A 217 -20.45 1.18 5.30
CA GLN A 217 -19.38 1.02 6.29
C GLN A 217 -19.60 -0.21 7.18
N MET A 218 -20.83 -0.46 7.62
CA MET A 218 -21.18 -1.68 8.39
C MET A 218 -20.97 -2.95 7.56
N LYS A 219 -21.37 -2.95 6.29
CA LYS A 219 -21.15 -4.06 5.36
C LYS A 219 -19.66 -4.37 5.18
N PHE A 220 -18.83 -3.34 5.03
CA PHE A 220 -17.38 -3.51 4.93
C PHE A 220 -16.77 -4.11 6.20
N ARG A 221 -17.18 -3.62 7.38
CA ARG A 221 -16.71 -4.17 8.66
C ARG A 221 -17.13 -5.62 8.83
N TRP A 222 -18.38 -5.93 8.51
CA TRP A 222 -18.89 -7.30 8.56
C TRP A 222 -18.11 -8.24 7.63
N SER A 223 -17.83 -7.80 6.40
CA SER A 223 -16.99 -8.56 5.45
C SER A 223 -15.61 -8.86 6.05
N ILE A 224 -14.93 -7.86 6.60
CA ILE A 224 -13.62 -8.07 7.23
C ILE A 224 -13.72 -9.06 8.40
N ILE A 225 -14.68 -8.88 9.32
CA ILE A 225 -14.84 -9.76 10.48
C ILE A 225 -15.11 -11.20 10.05
N LYS A 226 -16.05 -11.41 9.14
CA LYS A 226 -16.39 -12.74 8.59
C LYS A 226 -15.16 -13.42 8.00
N ASN A 227 -14.42 -12.70 7.15
CA ASN A 227 -13.25 -13.27 6.49
C ASN A 227 -12.08 -13.52 7.44
N ILE A 228 -11.91 -12.68 8.49
CA ILE A 228 -10.93 -12.94 9.55
C ILE A 228 -11.29 -14.20 10.34
N VAL A 229 -12.56 -14.39 10.69
CA VAL A 229 -13.00 -15.62 11.38
C VAL A 229 -12.71 -16.85 10.52
N ASN A 230 -12.99 -16.79 9.23
CA ASN A 230 -12.71 -17.89 8.29
C ASN A 230 -11.21 -18.24 8.18
N LEU A 231 -10.29 -17.35 8.54
CA LEU A 231 -8.86 -17.68 8.58
C LEU A 231 -8.46 -18.60 9.75
N TYR A 232 -9.33 -18.80 10.73
CA TYR A 232 -9.09 -19.65 11.90
C TYR A 232 -9.86 -20.97 11.87
N ILE A 233 -10.74 -21.14 10.89
CA ILE A 233 -11.45 -22.39 10.60
C ILE A 233 -10.75 -23.16 9.50
#